data_d23f4d3bcf53cc477d85d422d0950eb0
#
_entry.id   d23f4d3bcf53cc477d85d422d0950eb0
#
_cell.length_a   1.000
_cell.length_b   1.000
_cell.length_c   1.000
_cell.angle_alpha   90.00
_cell.angle_beta   90.00
_cell.angle_gamma   90.00
#
_symmetry.space_group_name_H-M   'P 1'
#
loop_
_entity.id
_entity.type
_entity.pdbx_description
1 polymer ?
#
loop_
_entity_poly.entity_id
_entity_poly.type
_entity_poly.pdbx_seq_one_letter_code
_entity_poly.pdbx_strand_id
1 'polypeptide(L)'
;ALADYSKVAGRSPMPPKYTFGYWWSRYWQYSDNEFRNLVNNLRSVDIPIDVLIVDMDWHETWGLRKKNPQKDAYGQRIGWTGYTWQEQLFPSPSNFLEWTEREGLKVALNLHPASGVEPFEAPYEAFAADYGWDKPGEGVPFRMSEEKWADSYFKTVLGPMEDSGVDFWWLDWQQWKESKYVEGLSNTFWLNHTFFRHAEERSPDIRPFIYHRWGGLGSHRYQ
;
A
#
# COMPACT_ATOMS: atom_id res chain seq x y z
N ALA A 1 -14.35 -32.64 -0.42
CA ALA A 1 -13.86 -31.72 0.65
C ALA A 1 -13.28 -30.42 0.06
N LEU A 2 -12.08 -30.41 -0.61
CA LEU A 2 -11.49 -29.16 -1.14
C LEU A 2 -12.36 -28.51 -2.23
N ALA A 3 -12.90 -29.31 -3.17
CA ALA A 3 -13.81 -28.80 -4.20
C ALA A 3 -15.11 -28.23 -3.62
N ASP A 4 -15.60 -28.75 -2.53
CA ASP A 4 -16.81 -28.24 -1.87
C ASP A 4 -16.49 -26.99 -1.06
N TYR A 5 -15.33 -26.96 -0.42
CA TYR A 5 -14.82 -25.77 0.24
C TYR A 5 -14.70 -24.58 -0.73
N SER A 6 -14.08 -24.79 -1.91
CA SER A 6 -13.93 -23.72 -2.89
C SER A 6 -15.25 -23.24 -3.52
N LYS A 7 -16.32 -24.04 -3.48
CA LYS A 7 -17.67 -23.58 -3.86
C LYS A 7 -18.26 -22.59 -2.84
N VAL A 8 -17.95 -22.78 -1.56
CA VAL A 8 -18.47 -21.95 -0.47
C VAL A 8 -17.56 -20.74 -0.22
N ALA A 9 -16.27 -20.98 -0.09
CA ALA A 9 -15.30 -19.94 0.28
C ALA A 9 -14.75 -19.16 -0.92
N GLY A 10 -15.03 -19.59 -2.14
CA GLY A 10 -14.46 -19.04 -3.36
C GLY A 10 -13.15 -19.70 -3.75
N ARG A 11 -12.66 -19.38 -4.94
CA ARG A 11 -11.39 -19.90 -5.46
C ARG A 11 -10.28 -18.87 -5.24
N SER A 12 -9.05 -19.34 -4.98
CA SER A 12 -7.87 -18.50 -5.08
C SER A 12 -7.65 -18.09 -6.54
N PRO A 13 -7.44 -16.82 -6.82
CA PRO A 13 -7.00 -16.37 -8.14
C PRO A 13 -5.61 -16.92 -8.44
N MET A 14 -5.27 -17.00 -9.72
CA MET A 14 -3.90 -17.34 -10.12
C MET A 14 -3.02 -16.11 -9.96
N PRO A 15 -2.00 -16.12 -9.09
CA PRO A 15 -1.15 -14.97 -8.90
C PRO A 15 -0.23 -14.73 -10.11
N PRO A 16 0.38 -13.54 -10.24
CA PRO A 16 1.41 -13.25 -11.22
C PRO A 16 2.66 -14.14 -11.02
N LYS A 17 3.41 -14.38 -12.09
CA LYS A 17 4.58 -15.28 -12.04
C LYS A 17 5.67 -14.82 -11.06
N TYR A 18 5.91 -13.51 -10.96
CA TYR A 18 6.94 -12.95 -10.07
C TYR A 18 6.70 -13.25 -8.58
N THR A 19 5.45 -13.57 -8.19
CA THR A 19 5.13 -13.90 -6.80
C THR A 19 5.79 -15.19 -6.31
N PHE A 20 6.21 -16.06 -7.23
CA PHE A 20 6.96 -17.29 -6.94
C PHE A 20 8.48 -17.09 -6.98
N GLY A 21 8.95 -15.88 -7.23
CA GLY A 21 10.35 -15.52 -7.26
C GLY A 21 10.93 -15.17 -5.88
N TYR A 22 12.10 -14.57 -5.87
CA TYR A 22 12.76 -14.15 -4.64
C TYR A 22 12.36 -12.72 -4.26
N TRP A 23 11.91 -12.55 -3.04
CA TRP A 23 11.48 -11.29 -2.47
C TRP A 23 12.46 -10.81 -1.42
N TRP A 24 12.88 -9.54 -1.49
CA TRP A 24 13.56 -8.89 -0.39
C TRP A 24 12.58 -8.06 0.43
N SER A 25 12.46 -8.40 1.70
CA SER A 25 11.65 -7.65 2.68
C SER A 25 12.40 -7.59 4.00
N ARG A 26 12.57 -6.39 4.53
CA ARG A 26 13.18 -6.15 5.83
C ARG A 26 12.67 -4.83 6.41
N TYR A 27 12.26 -4.84 7.67
CA TYR A 27 12.01 -3.62 8.43
C TYR A 27 13.33 -2.90 8.69
N TRP A 28 13.63 -1.93 7.86
CA TRP A 28 14.85 -1.15 7.85
C TRP A 28 14.66 0.13 7.06
N GLN A 29 15.30 1.24 7.48
CA GLN A 29 15.27 2.51 6.77
C GLN A 29 16.21 2.48 5.56
N TYR A 30 15.86 1.73 4.54
CA TYR A 30 16.61 1.71 3.30
C TYR A 30 16.47 3.01 2.53
N SER A 31 17.59 3.55 2.09
CA SER A 31 17.63 4.54 1.04
C SER A 31 17.58 3.89 -0.35
N ASP A 32 17.24 4.69 -1.36
CA ASP A 32 17.34 4.34 -2.78
C ASP A 32 18.71 3.71 -3.12
N ASN A 33 19.80 4.36 -2.69
CA ASN A 33 21.15 3.85 -2.94
C ASN A 33 21.43 2.50 -2.25
N GLU A 34 20.91 2.29 -1.06
CA GLU A 34 21.07 1.00 -0.36
C GLU A 34 20.31 -0.11 -1.05
N PHE A 35 19.12 0.15 -1.59
CA PHE A 35 18.41 -0.81 -2.42
C PHE A 35 19.18 -1.16 -3.70
N ARG A 36 19.75 -0.15 -4.39
CA ARG A 36 20.58 -0.39 -5.58
C ARG A 36 21.80 -1.27 -5.25
N ASN A 37 22.49 -0.96 -4.17
CA ASN A 37 23.62 -1.76 -3.70
C ASN A 37 23.21 -3.18 -3.31
N LEU A 38 22.08 -3.34 -2.64
CA LEU A 38 21.51 -4.63 -2.28
C LEU A 38 21.26 -5.51 -3.51
N VAL A 39 20.58 -4.98 -4.51
CA VAL A 39 20.28 -5.71 -5.75
C VAL A 39 21.57 -6.10 -6.48
N ASN A 40 22.52 -5.16 -6.59
CA ASN A 40 23.81 -5.42 -7.20
C ASN A 40 24.59 -6.52 -6.46
N ASN A 41 24.60 -6.49 -5.12
CA ASN A 41 25.27 -7.50 -4.29
C ASN A 41 24.63 -8.88 -4.46
N LEU A 42 23.31 -8.99 -4.46
CA LEU A 42 22.62 -10.25 -4.68
C LEU A 42 22.96 -10.84 -6.06
N ARG A 43 22.89 -10.02 -7.10
CA ARG A 43 23.22 -10.45 -8.47
C ARG A 43 24.68 -10.82 -8.66
N SER A 44 25.59 -10.15 -7.97
CA SER A 44 27.03 -10.47 -8.06
C SER A 44 27.40 -11.85 -7.53
N VAL A 45 26.51 -12.47 -6.78
CA VAL A 45 26.65 -13.83 -6.24
C VAL A 45 25.57 -14.78 -6.81
N ASP A 46 25.04 -14.44 -7.98
CA ASP A 46 24.05 -15.23 -8.72
C ASP A 46 22.74 -15.52 -7.95
N ILE A 47 22.35 -14.65 -7.01
CA ILE A 47 21.05 -14.72 -6.34
C ILE A 47 20.05 -13.89 -7.15
N PRO A 48 19.04 -14.52 -7.79
CA PRO A 48 18.01 -13.80 -8.49
C PRO A 48 17.11 -13.07 -7.50
N ILE A 49 16.66 -11.89 -7.87
CA ILE A 49 15.68 -11.11 -7.11
C ILE A 49 14.59 -10.61 -8.06
N ASP A 50 13.34 -10.78 -7.66
CA ASP A 50 12.17 -10.44 -8.45
C ASP A 50 11.38 -9.29 -7.82
N VAL A 51 11.35 -9.19 -6.48
CA VAL A 51 10.50 -8.24 -5.77
C VAL A 51 11.26 -7.52 -4.66
N LEU A 52 11.10 -6.20 -4.63
CA LEU A 52 11.50 -5.34 -3.52
C LEU A 52 10.26 -4.92 -2.72
N ILE A 53 10.27 -5.23 -1.43
CA ILE A 53 9.31 -4.67 -0.48
C ILE A 53 9.97 -3.46 0.18
N VAL A 54 9.41 -2.28 -0.03
CA VAL A 54 9.82 -1.05 0.66
C VAL A 54 8.91 -0.87 1.86
N ASP A 55 9.49 -1.08 3.05
CA ASP A 55 8.76 -1.00 4.31
C ASP A 55 8.45 0.46 4.65
N MET A 56 7.74 0.69 5.74
CA MET A 56 7.05 1.94 6.07
C MET A 56 7.90 3.23 5.98
N ASP A 57 9.21 3.13 6.07
CA ASP A 57 10.10 4.31 5.96
C ASP A 57 10.25 4.86 4.52
N TRP A 58 9.51 4.30 3.53
CA TRP A 58 9.38 4.94 2.22
C TRP A 58 8.68 6.29 2.30
N HIS A 59 7.80 6.46 3.30
CA HIS A 59 7.10 7.71 3.57
C HIS A 59 7.62 8.37 4.85
N GLU A 60 7.20 9.61 5.10
CA GLU A 60 7.52 10.32 6.35
C GLU A 60 6.94 9.59 7.56
N THR A 61 7.80 9.03 8.39
CA THR A 61 7.46 8.39 9.66
C THR A 61 7.74 9.31 10.84
N TRP A 62 7.31 8.90 12.06
CA TRP A 62 7.54 9.70 13.29
C TRP A 62 9.01 10.03 13.58
N GLY A 63 9.95 9.18 13.16
CA GLY A 63 11.39 9.38 13.37
C GLY A 63 12.01 10.37 12.41
N LEU A 64 11.46 10.54 11.22
CA LEU A 64 11.99 11.35 10.13
C LEU A 64 11.14 12.60 9.87
N ARG A 65 9.99 12.71 10.50
CA ARG A 65 9.08 13.85 10.34
C ARG A 65 9.55 15.06 11.12
N LYS A 66 9.63 16.20 10.43
CA LYS A 66 10.05 17.47 11.02
C LYS A 66 8.92 18.29 11.68
N LYS A 67 7.65 17.98 11.37
CA LYS A 67 6.48 18.73 11.88
C LYS A 67 5.41 17.77 12.41
N ASN A 68 4.78 18.14 13.55
CA ASN A 68 3.68 17.42 14.18
C ASN A 68 2.32 17.91 13.68
N PRO A 69 1.32 17.03 13.61
CA PRO A 69 0.61 16.58 14.81
C PRO A 69 1.08 15.23 15.34
N GLN A 70 0.86 15.00 16.64
CA GLN A 70 1.27 13.77 17.33
C GLN A 70 0.23 12.66 17.22
N LYS A 71 -1.02 13.04 16.93
CA LYS A 71 -2.18 12.13 16.93
C LYS A 71 -3.14 12.48 15.79
N ASP A 72 -3.74 11.46 15.21
CA ASP A 72 -4.81 11.58 14.23
C ASP A 72 -6.17 11.92 14.87
N ALA A 73 -7.23 12.04 14.05
CA ALA A 73 -8.60 12.31 14.48
C ALA A 73 -9.16 11.24 15.45
N TYR A 74 -8.53 10.07 15.53
CA TYR A 74 -8.91 8.98 16.42
C TYR A 74 -8.02 8.88 17.67
N GLY A 75 -7.09 9.84 17.85
CA GLY A 75 -6.17 9.87 18.97
C GLY A 75 -5.00 8.88 18.87
N GLN A 76 -4.77 8.28 17.70
CA GLN A 76 -3.64 7.39 17.46
C GLN A 76 -2.38 8.19 17.12
N ARG A 77 -1.23 7.60 17.41
CA ARG A 77 0.05 8.20 17.03
C ARG A 77 0.21 8.23 15.52
N ILE A 78 0.43 9.40 14.96
CA ILE A 78 0.76 9.59 13.54
C ILE A 78 2.18 9.11 13.24
N GLY A 79 2.37 8.61 12.02
CA GLY A 79 3.67 8.14 11.50
C GLY A 79 3.67 6.68 11.06
N TRP A 80 2.61 5.90 11.41
CA TRP A 80 2.34 4.63 10.76
C TRP A 80 1.71 4.84 9.39
N THR A 81 0.65 5.66 9.33
CA THR A 81 0.04 6.09 8.07
C THR A 81 0.88 7.19 7.45
N GLY A 82 1.09 7.12 6.14
CA GLY A 82 1.75 8.15 5.36
C GLY A 82 1.70 7.88 3.86
N TYR A 83 1.70 8.98 3.09
CA TYR A 83 1.61 8.95 1.62
C TYR A 83 2.57 9.94 0.97
N THR A 84 3.46 10.52 1.76
CA THR A 84 4.47 11.47 1.31
C THR A 84 5.83 10.80 1.34
N TRP A 85 6.49 10.71 0.20
CA TRP A 85 7.80 10.10 0.11
C TRP A 85 8.81 10.76 1.07
N GLN A 86 9.62 9.94 1.71
CA GLN A 86 10.71 10.40 2.56
C GLN A 86 11.89 10.85 1.69
N GLU A 87 12.00 12.15 1.45
CA GLU A 87 13.01 12.74 0.55
C GLU A 87 14.47 12.46 0.96
N GLN A 88 14.72 12.24 2.25
CA GLN A 88 16.07 11.90 2.73
C GLN A 88 16.52 10.52 2.29
N LEU A 89 15.57 9.57 2.16
CA LEU A 89 15.82 8.21 1.73
C LEU A 89 15.62 8.03 0.22
N PHE A 90 14.62 8.71 -0.32
CA PHE A 90 14.23 8.68 -1.74
C PHE A 90 14.18 10.10 -2.30
N PRO A 91 15.34 10.72 -2.61
CA PRO A 91 15.39 12.10 -3.09
C PRO A 91 14.74 12.28 -4.47
N SER A 92 14.59 11.21 -5.23
CA SER A 92 13.88 11.17 -6.51
C SER A 92 13.13 9.84 -6.64
N PRO A 93 11.90 9.75 -6.10
CA PRO A 93 11.11 8.51 -6.15
C PRO A 93 10.88 7.99 -7.56
N SER A 94 10.61 8.87 -8.52
CA SER A 94 10.44 8.48 -9.93
C SER A 94 11.69 7.82 -10.50
N ASN A 95 12.88 8.37 -10.26
CA ASN A 95 14.13 7.76 -10.71
C ASN A 95 14.41 6.39 -10.05
N PHE A 96 13.96 6.22 -8.79
CA PHE A 96 14.05 4.94 -8.10
C PHE A 96 13.13 3.91 -8.78
N LEU A 97 11.87 4.26 -9.01
CA LEU A 97 10.88 3.38 -9.64
C LEU A 97 11.23 3.05 -11.09
N GLU A 98 11.67 4.04 -11.89
CA GLU A 98 12.20 3.79 -13.24
C GLU A 98 13.41 2.84 -13.25
N TRP A 99 14.27 2.95 -12.24
CA TRP A 99 15.39 2.04 -12.09
C TRP A 99 14.90 0.62 -11.81
N THR A 100 13.95 0.43 -10.88
CA THR A 100 13.41 -0.90 -10.58
C THR A 100 12.76 -1.55 -11.80
N GLU A 101 12.03 -0.77 -12.60
CA GLU A 101 11.45 -1.26 -13.86
C GLU A 101 12.54 -1.72 -14.85
N ARG A 102 13.58 -0.91 -15.07
CA ARG A 102 14.72 -1.28 -15.94
C ARG A 102 15.46 -2.52 -15.47
N GLU A 103 15.51 -2.74 -14.17
CA GLU A 103 16.11 -3.93 -13.56
C GLU A 103 15.17 -5.15 -13.59
N GLY A 104 13.94 -5.00 -14.07
CA GLY A 104 12.95 -6.07 -14.13
C GLY A 104 12.40 -6.46 -12.76
N LEU A 105 12.50 -5.57 -11.77
CA LEU A 105 12.01 -5.78 -10.41
C LEU A 105 10.56 -5.33 -10.29
N LYS A 106 9.84 -5.96 -9.38
CA LYS A 106 8.54 -5.50 -8.90
C LYS A 106 8.69 -4.83 -7.54
N VAL A 107 7.95 -3.73 -7.34
CA VAL A 107 8.03 -2.93 -6.11
C VAL A 107 6.69 -2.87 -5.42
N ALA A 108 6.69 -3.21 -4.13
CA ALA A 108 5.55 -2.97 -3.25
C ALA A 108 5.92 -1.99 -2.15
N LEU A 109 5.02 -1.07 -1.87
CA LEU A 109 5.11 -0.17 -0.72
C LEU A 109 4.19 -0.65 0.41
N ASN A 110 4.70 -0.56 1.64
CA ASN A 110 3.94 -0.88 2.84
C ASN A 110 2.88 0.20 3.12
N LEU A 111 1.67 -0.20 3.51
CA LEU A 111 0.57 0.71 3.83
C LEU A 111 -0.04 0.43 5.20
N HIS A 112 -0.28 1.53 5.95
CA HIS A 112 -1.01 1.57 7.21
C HIS A 112 -2.08 2.68 7.14
N PRO A 113 -3.25 2.46 6.52
CA PRO A 113 -4.15 3.55 6.14
C PRO A 113 -5.05 4.09 7.26
N ALA A 114 -4.96 3.56 8.48
CA ALA A 114 -5.94 3.78 9.54
C ALA A 114 -6.13 5.24 9.99
N SER A 115 -5.14 6.11 9.83
CA SER A 115 -5.25 7.53 10.19
C SER A 115 -5.99 8.37 9.13
N GLY A 116 -6.26 7.79 7.96
CA GLY A 116 -6.84 8.55 6.86
C GLY A 116 -5.79 9.38 6.11
N VAL A 117 -6.15 10.57 5.62
CA VAL A 117 -5.24 11.45 4.88
C VAL A 117 -5.10 12.78 5.63
N GLU A 118 -3.91 13.06 6.11
CA GLU A 118 -3.64 14.23 6.95
C GLU A 118 -3.20 15.45 6.11
N PRO A 119 -3.43 16.69 6.62
CA PRO A 119 -3.17 17.94 5.86
C PRO A 119 -1.71 18.15 5.42
N PHE A 120 -0.77 17.48 6.05
CA PHE A 120 0.64 17.58 5.70
C PHE A 120 1.08 16.58 4.63
N GLU A 121 0.21 15.64 4.26
CA GLU A 121 0.49 14.68 3.21
C GLU A 121 0.44 15.33 1.82
N ALA A 122 1.39 14.98 0.96
CA ALA A 122 1.46 15.55 -0.38
C ALA A 122 0.15 15.41 -1.20
N PRO A 123 -0.59 14.29 -1.12
CA PRO A 123 -1.85 14.14 -1.85
C PRO A 123 -3.07 14.78 -1.16
N TYR A 124 -2.93 15.40 0.02
CA TYR A 124 -4.08 15.85 0.82
C TYR A 124 -5.03 16.78 0.07
N GLU A 125 -4.52 17.84 -0.55
CA GLU A 125 -5.35 18.84 -1.23
C GLU A 125 -6.15 18.23 -2.38
N ALA A 126 -5.51 17.38 -3.18
CA ALA A 126 -6.17 16.67 -4.27
C ALA A 126 -7.24 15.71 -3.76
N PHE A 127 -6.91 14.95 -2.72
CA PHE A 127 -7.84 14.02 -2.09
C PHE A 127 -9.03 14.73 -1.44
N ALA A 128 -8.78 15.75 -0.64
CA ALA A 128 -9.82 16.52 0.05
C ALA A 128 -10.80 17.16 -0.94
N ALA A 129 -10.27 17.72 -2.03
CA ALA A 129 -11.09 18.33 -3.07
C ALA A 129 -11.94 17.28 -3.82
N ASP A 130 -11.36 16.16 -4.24
CA ASP A 130 -12.08 15.10 -4.97
C ASP A 130 -13.13 14.41 -4.09
N TYR A 131 -12.79 14.12 -2.85
CA TYR A 131 -13.73 13.57 -1.86
C TYR A 131 -14.82 14.57 -1.48
N GLY A 132 -14.55 15.89 -1.56
CA GLY A 132 -15.45 16.95 -1.12
C GLY A 132 -15.45 17.15 0.40
N TRP A 133 -14.26 17.13 0.99
CA TRP A 133 -14.08 17.37 2.42
C TRP A 133 -14.38 18.83 2.77
N ASP A 134 -15.24 19.04 3.74
CA ASP A 134 -15.80 20.36 4.10
C ASP A 134 -15.07 21.04 5.28
N LYS A 135 -13.96 20.45 5.74
CA LYS A 135 -13.16 20.97 6.86
C LYS A 135 -11.69 21.19 6.45
N PRO A 136 -11.43 22.29 5.73
CA PRO A 136 -10.08 22.58 5.25
C PRO A 136 -9.07 22.63 6.41
N GLY A 137 -7.92 21.96 6.21
CA GLY A 137 -6.86 21.89 7.20
C GLY A 137 -7.05 20.86 8.33
N GLU A 138 -8.20 20.16 8.36
CA GLU A 138 -8.39 18.98 9.21
C GLU A 138 -8.10 17.69 8.43
N GLY A 139 -7.54 16.68 9.11
CA GLY A 139 -7.35 15.36 8.52
C GLY A 139 -8.65 14.70 8.09
N VAL A 140 -8.65 14.08 6.91
CA VAL A 140 -9.78 13.31 6.42
C VAL A 140 -9.72 11.91 7.02
N PRO A 141 -10.66 11.52 7.90
CA PRO A 141 -10.59 10.23 8.58
C PRO A 141 -10.71 9.05 7.61
N PHE A 142 -10.11 7.92 7.97
CA PHE A 142 -10.22 6.69 7.21
C PHE A 142 -11.67 6.19 7.10
N ARG A 143 -12.20 6.09 5.87
CA ARG A 143 -13.57 5.72 5.56
C ARG A 143 -13.68 4.78 4.35
N MET A 144 -12.81 3.80 4.24
CA MET A 144 -12.76 2.88 3.09
C MET A 144 -14.10 2.17 2.79
N SER A 145 -15.03 2.14 3.76
CA SER A 145 -16.37 1.61 3.55
C SER A 145 -17.33 2.58 2.83
N GLU A 146 -16.92 3.81 2.57
CA GLU A 146 -17.64 4.78 1.75
C GLU A 146 -17.06 4.75 0.33
N GLU A 147 -17.88 4.43 -0.67
CA GLU A 147 -17.47 4.31 -2.08
C GLU A 147 -16.71 5.55 -2.55
N LYS A 148 -17.29 6.73 -2.36
CA LYS A 148 -16.67 8.00 -2.75
C LYS A 148 -15.30 8.23 -2.10
N TRP A 149 -15.13 7.83 -0.84
CA TRP A 149 -13.83 7.92 -0.16
C TRP A 149 -12.81 6.98 -0.80
N ALA A 150 -13.21 5.73 -1.07
CA ALA A 150 -12.37 4.74 -1.70
C ALA A 150 -11.95 5.18 -3.12
N ASP A 151 -12.90 5.65 -3.94
CA ASP A 151 -12.64 6.13 -5.29
C ASP A 151 -11.66 7.31 -5.29
N SER A 152 -11.91 8.31 -4.42
CA SER A 152 -11.01 9.46 -4.28
C SER A 152 -9.61 9.03 -3.82
N TYR A 153 -9.53 8.05 -2.90
CA TYR A 153 -8.26 7.53 -2.39
C TYR A 153 -7.45 6.82 -3.47
N PHE A 154 -8.06 5.93 -4.23
CA PHE A 154 -7.38 5.28 -5.35
C PHE A 154 -6.99 6.27 -6.44
N LYS A 155 -7.87 7.23 -6.76
CA LYS A 155 -7.64 8.20 -7.82
C LYS A 155 -6.54 9.21 -7.49
N THR A 156 -6.51 9.73 -6.26
CA THR A 156 -5.67 10.91 -5.94
C THR A 156 -4.50 10.61 -5.00
N VAL A 157 -4.56 9.52 -4.23
CA VAL A 157 -3.50 9.14 -3.30
C VAL A 157 -2.63 8.04 -3.88
N LEU A 158 -3.21 6.89 -4.23
CA LEU A 158 -2.45 5.72 -4.68
C LEU A 158 -2.17 5.72 -6.19
N GLY A 159 -3.14 6.13 -7.01
CA GLY A 159 -3.03 6.12 -8.46
C GLY A 159 -1.79 6.84 -9.01
N PRO A 160 -1.47 8.06 -8.56
CA PRO A 160 -0.24 8.74 -8.99
C PRO A 160 1.04 7.97 -8.66
N MET A 161 1.08 7.20 -7.57
CA MET A 161 2.22 6.36 -7.22
C MET A 161 2.30 5.12 -8.12
N GLU A 162 1.15 4.50 -8.39
CA GLU A 162 1.03 3.39 -9.33
C GLU A 162 1.41 3.82 -10.76
N ASP A 163 1.00 5.01 -11.19
CA ASP A 163 1.41 5.60 -12.48
C ASP A 163 2.91 5.86 -12.55
N SER A 164 3.55 6.09 -11.40
CA SER A 164 5.00 6.29 -11.30
C SER A 164 5.80 4.99 -11.23
N GLY A 165 5.14 3.81 -11.11
CA GLY A 165 5.81 2.51 -11.15
C GLY A 165 5.72 1.66 -9.88
N VAL A 166 4.85 1.99 -8.92
CA VAL A 166 4.53 1.07 -7.82
C VAL A 166 3.64 -0.05 -8.37
N ASP A 167 4.09 -1.30 -8.25
CA ASP A 167 3.44 -2.45 -8.87
C ASP A 167 2.26 -3.00 -8.07
N PHE A 168 2.38 -3.01 -6.74
CA PHE A 168 1.31 -3.47 -5.84
C PHE A 168 1.51 -2.96 -4.42
N TRP A 169 0.52 -3.19 -3.56
CA TRP A 169 0.50 -2.67 -2.18
C TRP A 169 0.65 -3.79 -1.15
N TRP A 170 1.40 -3.49 -0.09
CA TRP A 170 1.44 -4.32 1.10
C TRP A 170 0.51 -3.74 2.17
N LEU A 171 -0.67 -4.36 2.34
CA LEU A 171 -1.64 -3.99 3.37
C LEU A 171 -1.22 -4.61 4.70
N ASP A 172 -0.73 -3.78 5.59
CA ASP A 172 -0.26 -4.21 6.89
C ASP A 172 -1.26 -3.84 8.00
N TRP A 173 -0.81 -3.62 9.21
CA TRP A 173 -1.65 -3.29 10.38
C TRP A 173 -2.46 -2.01 10.21
N GLN A 174 -3.19 -1.66 11.32
CA GLN A 174 -3.74 -0.31 11.52
C GLN A 174 -4.74 0.10 10.47
N GLN A 175 -5.66 -0.81 10.22
CA GLN A 175 -6.83 -0.57 9.39
C GLN A 175 -8.09 -0.52 10.23
N TRP A 176 -7.94 -0.63 11.57
CA TRP A 176 -8.99 -0.95 12.54
C TRP A 176 -9.59 -2.35 12.27
N LYS A 177 -10.02 -3.04 13.33
CA LYS A 177 -10.64 -4.37 13.19
C LYS A 177 -11.96 -4.31 12.40
N GLU A 178 -12.77 -3.32 12.72
CA GLU A 178 -14.10 -3.12 12.13
C GLU A 178 -14.26 -1.68 11.66
N SER A 179 -15.10 -1.49 10.64
CA SER A 179 -15.47 -0.17 10.16
C SER A 179 -16.12 0.65 11.27
N LYS A 180 -15.74 1.93 11.38
CA LYS A 180 -16.40 2.88 12.28
C LYS A 180 -17.71 3.43 11.72
N TYR A 181 -18.03 3.10 10.48
CA TYR A 181 -19.18 3.64 9.75
C TYR A 181 -20.18 2.56 9.31
N VAL A 182 -19.76 1.29 9.29
CA VAL A 182 -20.62 0.15 8.92
C VAL A 182 -20.45 -0.93 9.99
N GLU A 183 -21.48 -1.15 10.77
CA GLU A 183 -21.50 -2.14 11.85
C GLU A 183 -21.25 -3.55 11.31
N GLY A 184 -20.38 -4.30 11.98
CA GLY A 184 -20.04 -5.68 11.63
C GLY A 184 -19.17 -5.84 10.39
N LEU A 185 -18.81 -4.77 9.69
CA LEU A 185 -17.92 -4.86 8.54
C LEU A 185 -16.46 -4.94 9.00
N SER A 186 -15.81 -6.06 8.72
CA SER A 186 -14.37 -6.22 8.93
C SER A 186 -13.58 -5.34 7.96
N ASN A 187 -12.85 -4.36 8.48
CA ASN A 187 -11.99 -3.50 7.65
C ASN A 187 -10.90 -4.29 6.93
N THR A 188 -10.29 -5.26 7.59
CA THR A 188 -9.20 -6.05 6.97
C THR A 188 -9.69 -6.83 5.76
N PHE A 189 -10.85 -7.44 5.87
CA PHE A 189 -11.48 -8.16 4.76
C PHE A 189 -11.95 -7.20 3.65
N TRP A 190 -12.53 -6.07 4.06
CA TRP A 190 -13.03 -5.06 3.12
C TRP A 190 -11.88 -4.39 2.35
N LEU A 191 -10.76 -4.07 2.99
CA LEU A 191 -9.59 -3.55 2.31
C LEU A 191 -9.05 -4.56 1.28
N ASN A 192 -8.89 -5.83 1.67
CA ASN A 192 -8.44 -6.85 0.73
C ASN A 192 -9.34 -6.91 -0.50
N HIS A 193 -10.66 -6.90 -0.29
CA HIS A 193 -11.62 -6.88 -1.39
C HIS A 193 -11.45 -5.65 -2.29
N THR A 194 -11.45 -4.46 -1.68
CA THR A 194 -11.44 -3.18 -2.41
C THR A 194 -10.13 -2.98 -3.17
N PHE A 195 -8.99 -3.27 -2.55
CA PHE A 195 -7.68 -3.17 -3.21
C PHE A 195 -7.50 -4.20 -4.33
N PHE A 196 -7.98 -5.43 -4.11
CA PHE A 196 -7.92 -6.45 -5.15
C PHE A 196 -8.78 -6.08 -6.36
N ARG A 197 -9.99 -5.57 -6.13
CA ARG A 197 -10.87 -5.07 -7.19
C ARG A 197 -10.27 -3.88 -7.93
N HIS A 198 -9.67 -2.93 -7.21
CA HIS A 198 -8.95 -1.83 -7.82
C HIS A 198 -7.83 -2.32 -8.75
N ALA A 199 -6.99 -3.26 -8.28
CA ALA A 199 -5.92 -3.83 -9.10
C ALA A 199 -6.45 -4.53 -10.36
N GLU A 200 -7.57 -5.26 -10.25
CA GLU A 200 -8.22 -5.95 -11.36
C GLU A 200 -8.80 -4.95 -12.40
N GLU A 201 -9.45 -3.90 -11.93
CA GLU A 201 -10.09 -2.88 -12.79
C GLU A 201 -9.06 -1.96 -13.46
N ARG A 202 -8.00 -1.60 -12.73
CA ARG A 202 -6.92 -0.75 -13.24
C ARG A 202 -6.12 -1.43 -14.35
N SER A 203 -5.89 -2.71 -14.26
CA SER A 203 -5.03 -3.46 -15.17
C SER A 203 -5.68 -4.80 -15.58
N PRO A 204 -6.73 -4.78 -16.41
CA PRO A 204 -7.54 -5.98 -16.70
C PRO A 204 -6.77 -7.08 -17.44
N ASP A 205 -5.67 -6.74 -18.10
CA ASP A 205 -4.80 -7.69 -18.81
C ASP A 205 -3.71 -8.31 -17.90
N ILE A 206 -3.58 -7.82 -16.67
CA ILE A 206 -2.60 -8.28 -15.69
C ILE A 206 -3.35 -8.98 -14.55
N ARG A 207 -2.82 -10.11 -14.08
CA ARG A 207 -3.38 -10.77 -12.91
C ARG A 207 -3.30 -9.86 -11.71
N PRO A 208 -4.43 -9.53 -11.03
CA PRO A 208 -4.41 -8.67 -9.87
C PRO A 208 -3.64 -9.33 -8.73
N PHE A 209 -2.95 -8.51 -7.96
CA PHE A 209 -2.21 -8.98 -6.80
C PHE A 209 -2.15 -7.90 -5.72
N ILE A 210 -2.36 -8.31 -4.47
CA ILE A 210 -2.09 -7.53 -3.26
C ILE A 210 -1.32 -8.40 -2.28
N TYR A 211 -0.47 -7.79 -1.47
CA TYR A 211 0.22 -8.46 -0.39
C TYR A 211 -0.39 -8.03 0.95
N HIS A 212 -0.89 -8.98 1.74
CA HIS A 212 -1.52 -8.68 3.01
C HIS A 212 -1.20 -9.75 4.05
N ARG A 213 -1.28 -9.37 5.33
CA ARG A 213 -1.01 -10.31 6.43
C ARG A 213 -2.26 -11.00 6.98
N TRP A 214 -3.44 -10.60 6.57
CA TRP A 214 -4.69 -11.01 7.18
C TRP A 214 -5.18 -12.33 6.61
N GLY A 215 -5.14 -13.37 7.46
CA GLY A 215 -5.71 -14.68 7.14
C GLY A 215 -7.19 -14.78 7.51
N GLY A 216 -7.73 -15.97 7.36
CA GLY A 216 -9.10 -16.31 7.70
C GLY A 216 -9.88 -16.86 6.51
N LEU A 217 -11.11 -17.30 6.78
CA LEU A 217 -11.98 -17.88 5.78
C LEU A 217 -12.31 -16.86 4.69
N GLY A 218 -11.97 -17.18 3.44
CA GLY A 218 -12.22 -16.35 2.27
C GLY A 218 -11.09 -15.36 1.93
N SER A 219 -10.08 -15.14 2.79
CA SER A 219 -8.95 -14.23 2.51
C SER A 219 -8.13 -14.67 1.30
N HIS A 220 -8.04 -15.97 1.03
CA HIS A 220 -7.37 -16.53 -0.15
C HIS A 220 -7.95 -16.10 -1.51
N ARG A 221 -9.06 -15.35 -1.49
CA ARG A 221 -9.68 -14.78 -2.70
C ARG A 221 -9.00 -13.50 -3.17
N TYR A 222 -8.15 -12.92 -2.34
CA TYR A 222 -7.57 -11.57 -2.53
C TYR A 222 -6.05 -11.60 -2.42
N GLN A 223 -5.41 -12.60 -2.98
CA GLN A 223 -3.94 -12.67 -3.01
C GLN A 223 -3.37 -11.70 -4.02
#